data_f23a5687f9b263a35d0fb889681f436b
#
_entry.id   f23a5687f9b263a35d0fb889681f436b
#
_cell.length_a   1.000
_cell.length_b   1.000
_cell.length_c   1.000
_cell.angle_alpha   90.00
_cell.angle_beta   90.00
_cell.angle_gamma   90.00
#
_symmetry.space_group_name_H-M   'P 1'
#
loop_
_entity.id
_entity.type
_entity.pdbx_description
1 polymer ?
#
loop_
_entity_poly.entity_id
_entity_poly.type
_entity_poly.pdbx_seq_one_letter_code
_entity_poly.pdbx_strand_id
1 'polypeptide(L)'
;MNSSLRIANDTGPISIEELLAQRETLHESLHVLKSYLAQFGVGQVVYGFMLHRKSHLRQNDFILYATFEKNIRDIGMKDGGALTYQFADVSPRSAEPLFFDLEETLDGKGPLYSHNKTYKAIFELGYRQAWVIPFLGVDDNGFGLMIFFQDMSPNARIINVSELTSYGSLFHREMIRHKKLARHFKITLKQIEALSWASKGRTAAYLAEKLEISERSIELRLQEARKKLCSKTTAEAVYKALAYGILPLKD
;
A
#
# COMPACT_ATOMS: atom_id res chain seq x y z
N MET A 1 6.33 -16.66 -33.90
CA MET A 1 5.61 -15.58 -34.61
C MET A 1 5.39 -14.46 -33.61
N ASN A 2 6.24 -13.45 -33.69
CA ASN A 2 6.22 -12.27 -32.81
C ASN A 2 5.13 -11.32 -33.28
N SER A 3 4.11 -11.12 -32.47
CA SER A 3 3.18 -9.99 -32.63
C SER A 3 3.63 -8.84 -31.74
N SER A 4 4.53 -8.02 -32.27
CA SER A 4 4.83 -6.69 -31.78
C SER A 4 3.58 -5.80 -31.97
N LEU A 5 2.89 -5.50 -30.89
CA LEU A 5 1.89 -4.43 -30.85
C LEU A 5 2.60 -3.08 -31.02
N ARG A 6 2.71 -2.64 -32.27
CA ARG A 6 2.90 -1.23 -32.62
C ARG A 6 1.54 -0.56 -32.54
N ILE A 7 1.30 0.17 -31.46
CA ILE A 7 0.28 1.22 -31.44
C ILE A 7 1.04 2.52 -31.69
N ALA A 8 1.12 2.90 -32.95
CA ALA A 8 1.52 4.22 -33.35
C ALA A 8 0.27 5.12 -33.28
N ASN A 9 0.11 5.82 -32.18
CA ASN A 9 -0.72 7.03 -32.11
C ASN A 9 0.19 8.20 -31.73
N ASP A 10 -0.06 9.33 -32.33
CA ASP A 10 0.65 10.62 -32.30
C ASP A 10 0.70 11.30 -30.90
N THR A 11 0.64 10.53 -29.84
CA THR A 11 0.84 10.97 -28.44
C THR A 11 2.23 10.52 -27.99
N GLY A 12 3.03 11.45 -27.51
CA GLY A 12 4.35 11.17 -26.94
C GLY A 12 4.32 10.03 -25.91
N PRO A 13 5.47 9.60 -25.36
CA PRO A 13 5.50 8.45 -24.45
C PRO A 13 4.53 8.66 -23.28
N ILE A 14 3.62 7.69 -23.07
CA ILE A 14 2.63 7.73 -21.99
C ILE A 14 3.39 7.85 -20.65
N SER A 15 3.03 8.84 -19.85
CA SER A 15 3.64 9.06 -18.55
C SER A 15 3.32 7.93 -17.57
N ILE A 16 4.19 7.68 -16.58
CA ILE A 16 3.90 6.69 -15.55
C ILE A 16 2.62 7.06 -14.76
N GLU A 17 2.31 8.36 -14.61
CA GLU A 17 1.07 8.83 -13.98
C GLU A 17 -0.16 8.35 -14.74
N GLU A 18 -0.18 8.52 -16.05
CA GLU A 18 -1.26 8.06 -16.92
C GLU A 18 -1.40 6.53 -16.90
N LEU A 19 -0.27 5.81 -16.91
CA LEU A 19 -0.26 4.36 -16.80
C LEU A 19 -0.86 3.89 -15.47
N LEU A 20 -0.52 4.54 -14.38
CA LEU A 20 -1.07 4.23 -13.07
C LEU A 20 -2.56 4.60 -12.98
N ALA A 21 -2.97 5.75 -13.51
CA ALA A 21 -4.36 6.21 -13.46
C ALA A 21 -5.33 5.25 -14.18
N GLN A 22 -4.88 4.61 -15.26
CA GLN A 22 -5.67 3.65 -16.04
C GLN A 22 -5.90 2.31 -15.33
N ARG A 23 -5.20 2.01 -14.24
CA ARG A 23 -5.36 0.74 -13.49
C ARG A 23 -6.45 0.86 -12.45
N GLU A 24 -7.24 -0.20 -12.30
CA GLU A 24 -8.33 -0.21 -11.34
C GLU A 24 -7.90 -0.61 -9.94
N THR A 25 -6.95 -1.52 -9.83
CA THR A 25 -6.51 -2.09 -8.56
C THR A 25 -5.12 -1.65 -8.17
N LEU A 26 -4.83 -1.69 -6.87
CA LEU A 26 -3.51 -1.45 -6.32
C LEU A 26 -2.50 -2.49 -6.82
N HIS A 27 -2.92 -3.75 -6.94
CA HIS A 27 -2.09 -4.83 -7.44
C HIS A 27 -1.61 -4.57 -8.88
N GLU A 28 -2.52 -4.25 -9.80
CA GLU A 28 -2.18 -3.91 -11.20
C GLU A 28 -1.26 -2.70 -11.26
N SER A 29 -1.56 -1.66 -10.46
CA SER A 29 -0.73 -0.46 -10.40
C SER A 29 0.69 -0.76 -9.95
N LEU A 30 0.87 -1.65 -8.95
CA LEU A 30 2.18 -2.03 -8.45
C LEU A 30 2.99 -2.81 -9.50
N HIS A 31 2.35 -3.67 -10.27
CA HIS A 31 2.99 -4.38 -11.37
C HIS A 31 3.38 -3.45 -12.52
N VAL A 32 2.56 -2.44 -12.83
CA VAL A 32 2.91 -1.39 -13.80
C VAL A 32 4.13 -0.61 -13.35
N LEU A 33 4.16 -0.19 -12.08
CA LEU A 33 5.32 0.50 -11.52
C LEU A 33 6.58 -0.36 -11.60
N LYS A 34 6.51 -1.63 -11.19
CA LYS A 34 7.62 -2.58 -11.31
C LYS A 34 8.12 -2.67 -12.75
N SER A 35 7.22 -2.87 -13.71
CA SER A 35 7.58 -3.01 -15.12
C SER A 35 8.24 -1.75 -15.68
N TYR A 36 7.76 -0.58 -15.27
CA TYR A 36 8.36 0.70 -15.62
C TYR A 36 9.77 0.88 -15.04
N LEU A 37 9.94 0.52 -13.76
CA LEU A 37 11.21 0.68 -13.05
C LEU A 37 12.25 -0.40 -13.38
N ALA A 38 11.86 -1.49 -14.06
CA ALA A 38 12.79 -2.55 -14.45
C ALA A 38 13.93 -2.04 -15.34
N GLN A 39 13.69 -1.04 -16.21
CA GLN A 39 14.72 -0.38 -17.01
C GLN A 39 15.79 0.34 -16.16
N PHE A 40 15.50 0.61 -14.90
CA PHE A 40 16.39 1.25 -13.93
C PHE A 40 16.93 0.29 -12.88
N GLY A 41 16.87 -1.02 -13.14
CA GLY A 41 17.42 -2.04 -12.25
C GLY A 41 16.56 -2.36 -11.02
N VAL A 42 15.29 -1.98 -11.00
CA VAL A 42 14.35 -2.41 -9.94
C VAL A 42 13.69 -3.72 -10.34
N GLY A 43 14.03 -4.80 -9.62
CA GLY A 43 13.52 -6.13 -9.92
C GLY A 43 12.20 -6.44 -9.22
N GLN A 44 12.00 -5.99 -7.99
CA GLN A 44 10.77 -6.21 -7.23
C GLN A 44 10.39 -4.97 -6.41
N VAL A 45 9.08 -4.83 -6.17
CA VAL A 45 8.53 -3.72 -5.40
C VAL A 45 7.56 -4.25 -4.36
N VAL A 46 7.63 -3.71 -3.15
CA VAL A 46 6.65 -3.93 -2.08
C VAL A 46 6.04 -2.60 -1.71
N TYR A 47 4.73 -2.57 -1.52
CA TYR A 47 4.01 -1.42 -1.00
C TYR A 47 3.26 -1.80 0.26
N GLY A 48 3.47 -1.06 1.32
CA GLY A 48 2.76 -1.18 2.59
C GLY A 48 2.04 0.12 2.95
N PHE A 49 0.89 0.00 3.58
CA PHE A 49 0.18 1.13 4.18
C PHE A 49 -0.35 0.73 5.55
N MET A 50 -0.07 1.55 6.56
CA MET A 50 -0.42 1.32 7.96
C MET A 50 -1.08 2.56 8.57
N LEU A 51 -2.04 2.34 9.48
CA LEU A 51 -2.76 3.44 10.13
C LEU A 51 -2.05 4.02 11.36
N HIS A 52 -1.13 3.26 11.96
CA HIS A 52 -0.47 3.64 13.21
C HIS A 52 1.03 3.38 13.17
N ARG A 53 1.80 4.30 13.76
CA ARG A 53 3.25 4.19 13.92
C ARG A 53 3.69 3.32 15.10
N LYS A 54 2.78 2.70 15.87
CA LYS A 54 3.13 2.02 17.13
C LYS A 54 3.04 0.51 17.04
N SER A 55 3.90 -0.14 17.85
CA SER A 55 4.22 -1.56 18.00
C SER A 55 3.06 -2.52 18.33
N HIS A 56 1.83 -2.08 18.32
CA HIS A 56 0.65 -2.92 18.58
C HIS A 56 -0.23 -3.11 17.34
N LEU A 57 0.40 -3.13 16.16
CA LEU A 57 -0.30 -3.41 14.90
C LEU A 57 -0.92 -4.82 14.95
N ARG A 58 -2.23 -4.88 14.83
CA ARG A 58 -2.90 -6.14 14.55
C ARG A 58 -2.69 -6.50 13.08
N GLN A 59 -2.69 -7.75 12.74
CA GLN A 59 -2.50 -8.26 11.37
C GLN A 59 -3.42 -7.57 10.32
N ASN A 60 -4.52 -6.97 10.76
CA ASN A 60 -5.50 -6.29 9.91
C ASN A 60 -5.38 -4.76 9.88
N ASP A 61 -4.34 -4.18 10.50
CA ASP A 61 -4.13 -2.73 10.54
C ASP A 61 -3.16 -2.25 9.46
N PHE A 62 -2.72 -3.15 8.59
CA PHE A 62 -1.85 -2.82 7.46
C PHE A 62 -2.34 -3.47 6.15
N ILE A 63 -2.07 -2.79 5.06
CA ILE A 63 -2.22 -3.27 3.69
C ILE A 63 -0.81 -3.58 3.19
N LEU A 64 -0.61 -4.77 2.63
CA LEU A 64 0.66 -5.17 2.05
C LEU A 64 0.45 -5.74 0.65
N TYR A 65 1.17 -5.21 -0.30
CA TYR A 65 1.25 -5.72 -1.66
C TYR A 65 2.71 -5.89 -2.07
N ALA A 66 3.01 -6.98 -2.75
CA ALA A 66 4.34 -7.28 -3.25
C ALA A 66 4.25 -7.85 -4.66
N THR A 67 5.22 -7.53 -5.50
CA THR A 67 5.34 -8.08 -6.84
C THR A 67 6.05 -9.43 -6.89
N PHE A 68 6.56 -9.91 -5.77
CA PHE A 68 7.12 -11.25 -5.62
C PHE A 68 6.09 -12.34 -5.95
N GLU A 69 6.57 -13.50 -6.31
CA GLU A 69 5.76 -14.69 -6.49
C GLU A 69 5.02 -15.09 -5.19
N LYS A 70 3.96 -15.89 -5.35
CA LYS A 70 3.07 -16.25 -4.25
C LYS A 70 3.80 -16.94 -3.09
N ASN A 71 4.73 -17.85 -3.38
CA ASN A 71 5.52 -18.56 -2.36
C ASN A 71 6.28 -17.61 -1.44
N ILE A 72 6.94 -16.58 -1.98
CA ILE A 72 7.67 -15.56 -1.20
C ILE A 72 6.70 -14.71 -0.39
N ARG A 73 5.59 -14.30 -0.98
CA ARG A 73 4.54 -13.53 -0.28
C ARG A 73 3.95 -14.33 0.89
N ASP A 74 3.71 -15.63 0.68
CA ASP A 74 3.18 -16.53 1.73
C ASP A 74 4.18 -16.70 2.89
N ILE A 75 5.49 -16.76 2.61
CA ILE A 75 6.52 -16.75 3.65
C ILE A 75 6.45 -15.44 4.44
N GLY A 76 6.43 -14.30 3.77
CA GLY A 76 6.37 -12.98 4.40
C GLY A 76 5.13 -12.79 5.29
N MET A 77 3.98 -13.30 4.86
CA MET A 77 2.75 -13.25 5.65
C MET A 77 2.81 -14.15 6.90
N LYS A 78 3.41 -15.34 6.78
CA LYS A 78 3.59 -16.28 7.90
C LYS A 78 4.63 -15.80 8.92
N ASP A 79 5.64 -15.07 8.47
CA ASP A 79 6.64 -14.41 9.32
C ASP A 79 6.09 -13.15 10.02
N GLY A 80 4.77 -13.01 10.13
CA GLY A 80 4.13 -11.89 10.81
C GLY A 80 4.18 -10.58 10.01
N GLY A 81 4.33 -10.64 8.68
CA GLY A 81 4.50 -9.44 7.86
C GLY A 81 5.86 -8.77 8.08
N ALA A 82 6.89 -9.58 8.35
CA ALA A 82 8.23 -9.12 8.75
C ALA A 82 8.80 -7.98 7.89
N LEU A 83 8.51 -7.97 6.58
CA LEU A 83 8.89 -6.86 5.69
C LEU A 83 8.24 -5.53 6.10
N THR A 84 7.10 -5.55 6.77
CA THR A 84 6.36 -4.35 7.13
C THR A 84 6.62 -3.91 8.57
N TYR A 85 6.65 -4.86 9.51
CA TYR A 85 6.80 -4.54 10.94
C TYR A 85 8.14 -3.94 11.29
N GLN A 86 9.23 -4.50 10.75
CA GLN A 86 10.58 -4.03 11.05
C GLN A 86 10.83 -2.65 10.46
N PHE A 87 10.31 -2.39 9.26
CA PHE A 87 10.42 -1.06 8.65
C PHE A 87 9.48 -0.04 9.29
N ALA A 88 8.35 -0.46 9.84
CA ALA A 88 7.46 0.40 10.60
C ALA A 88 8.10 0.97 11.87
N ASP A 89 9.02 0.25 12.49
CA ASP A 89 9.73 0.71 13.69
C ASP A 89 10.92 1.65 13.37
N VAL A 90 11.58 1.45 12.23
CA VAL A 90 12.81 2.19 11.87
C VAL A 90 12.50 3.43 11.03
N SER A 91 11.69 3.27 9.99
CA SER A 91 11.45 4.30 8.97
C SER A 91 10.59 5.50 9.45
N PRO A 92 9.55 5.36 10.30
CA PRO A 92 8.72 6.49 10.69
C PRO A 92 9.40 7.51 11.57
N ARG A 93 10.51 7.19 12.19
CA ARG A 93 11.21 8.10 13.11
C ARG A 93 11.98 9.18 12.39
N SER A 94 12.53 8.85 11.20
CA SER A 94 13.33 9.79 10.42
C SER A 94 12.60 10.36 9.21
N ALA A 95 11.53 9.71 8.72
CA ALA A 95 10.91 9.98 7.42
C ALA A 95 11.90 9.95 6.24
N GLU A 96 13.09 9.43 6.46
CA GLU A 96 14.18 9.35 5.49
C GLU A 96 14.21 7.98 4.81
N PRO A 97 14.62 7.93 3.53
CA PRO A 97 14.91 6.68 2.85
C PRO A 97 15.96 5.86 3.61
N LEU A 98 15.71 4.58 3.77
CA LEU A 98 16.63 3.64 4.40
C LEU A 98 17.17 2.68 3.35
N PHE A 99 18.49 2.65 3.20
CA PHE A 99 19.19 1.61 2.44
C PHE A 99 19.48 0.41 3.33
N PHE A 100 19.31 -0.79 2.80
CA PHE A 100 19.79 -1.98 3.49
C PHE A 100 20.38 -2.99 2.52
N ASP A 101 21.45 -3.64 3.00
CA ASP A 101 22.08 -4.77 2.37
C ASP A 101 21.54 -6.06 3.01
N LEU A 102 21.12 -7.00 2.18
CA LEU A 102 20.50 -8.25 2.65
C LEU A 102 21.54 -9.20 3.26
N GLU A 103 22.78 -9.20 2.78
CA GLU A 103 23.84 -10.02 3.31
C GLU A 103 24.23 -9.57 4.72
N GLU A 104 24.45 -8.27 4.90
CA GLU A 104 24.70 -7.67 6.22
C GLU A 104 23.52 -7.90 7.18
N THR A 105 22.30 -7.83 6.68
CA THR A 105 21.09 -8.08 7.46
C THR A 105 21.03 -9.53 7.95
N LEU A 106 21.33 -10.49 7.09
CA LEU A 106 21.34 -11.92 7.44
C LEU A 106 22.48 -12.27 8.41
N ASP A 107 23.60 -11.56 8.34
CA ASP A 107 24.73 -11.65 9.26
C ASP A 107 24.50 -10.97 10.62
N GLY A 108 23.34 -10.33 10.80
CA GLY A 108 22.98 -9.62 12.04
C GLY A 108 23.68 -8.27 12.24
N LYS A 109 24.27 -7.72 11.18
CA LYS A 109 24.99 -6.42 11.20
C LYS A 109 24.11 -5.24 10.78
N GLY A 110 22.97 -5.53 10.11
CA GLY A 110 22.05 -4.51 9.60
C GLY A 110 21.08 -3.98 10.67
N PRO A 111 20.31 -2.93 10.34
CA PRO A 111 19.30 -2.34 11.23
C PRO A 111 18.08 -3.25 11.45
N LEU A 112 18.02 -4.39 10.78
CA LEU A 112 16.91 -5.33 10.76
C LEU A 112 17.31 -6.66 11.41
N TYR A 113 16.34 -7.38 11.98
CA TYR A 113 16.62 -8.64 12.68
C TYR A 113 17.03 -9.77 11.73
N SER A 114 18.13 -10.45 12.04
CA SER A 114 18.82 -11.43 11.21
C SER A 114 18.09 -12.74 10.93
N HIS A 115 17.04 -13.08 11.66
CA HIS A 115 16.43 -14.41 11.60
C HIS A 115 15.14 -14.47 10.76
N ASN A 116 15.03 -13.60 9.78
CA ASN A 116 13.82 -13.46 8.96
C ASN A 116 13.87 -14.41 7.75
N LYS A 117 12.98 -15.39 7.73
CA LYS A 117 12.85 -16.35 6.61
C LYS A 117 12.53 -15.66 5.29
N THR A 118 11.85 -14.52 5.34
CA THR A 118 11.50 -13.73 4.15
C THR A 118 12.75 -13.12 3.52
N TYR A 119 13.65 -12.54 4.31
CA TYR A 119 14.91 -11.97 3.78
C TYR A 119 15.81 -13.06 3.22
N LYS A 120 15.88 -14.22 3.87
CA LYS A 120 16.62 -15.36 3.36
C LYS A 120 16.07 -15.82 1.99
N ALA A 121 14.76 -15.96 1.87
CA ALA A 121 14.14 -16.35 0.61
C ALA A 121 14.36 -15.32 -0.51
N ILE A 122 14.31 -14.02 -0.19
CA ILE A 122 14.60 -12.94 -1.15
C ILE A 122 16.08 -12.95 -1.56
N PHE A 123 17.00 -13.20 -0.61
CA PHE A 123 18.41 -13.32 -0.89
C PHE A 123 18.72 -14.53 -1.81
N GLU A 124 18.05 -15.66 -1.59
CA GLU A 124 18.16 -16.87 -2.43
C GLU A 124 17.67 -16.64 -3.87
N LEU A 125 16.75 -15.68 -4.07
CA LEU A 125 16.33 -15.21 -5.42
C LEU A 125 17.37 -14.32 -6.11
N GLY A 126 18.47 -13.98 -5.45
CA GLY A 126 19.55 -13.17 -6.02
C GLY A 126 19.49 -11.68 -5.68
N TYR A 127 18.47 -11.21 -4.96
CA TYR A 127 18.44 -9.81 -4.51
C TYR A 127 19.43 -9.61 -3.36
N ARG A 128 20.15 -8.49 -3.41
CA ARG A 128 21.18 -8.15 -2.42
C ARG A 128 20.90 -6.85 -1.70
N GLN A 129 20.26 -5.91 -2.39
CA GLN A 129 20.08 -4.54 -1.91
C GLN A 129 18.65 -4.08 -2.08
N ALA A 130 18.20 -3.24 -1.14
CA ALA A 130 16.91 -2.58 -1.27
C ALA A 130 16.91 -1.19 -0.62
N TRP A 131 16.01 -0.36 -1.13
CA TRP A 131 15.63 0.92 -0.54
C TRP A 131 14.24 0.85 0.05
N VAL A 132 14.08 1.33 1.26
CA VAL A 132 12.80 1.56 1.92
C VAL A 132 12.51 3.04 1.91
N ILE A 133 11.43 3.42 1.25
CA ILE A 133 11.00 4.81 1.13
C ILE A 133 9.71 4.98 1.92
N PRO A 134 9.72 5.78 3.01
CA PRO A 134 8.52 6.09 3.79
C PRO A 134 7.71 7.22 3.16
N PHE A 135 6.40 7.18 3.32
CA PHE A 135 5.46 8.24 2.91
C PHE A 135 4.45 8.51 4.01
N LEU A 136 4.12 9.76 4.22
CA LEU A 136 3.00 10.14 5.08
C LEU A 136 1.68 9.88 4.36
N GLY A 137 0.69 9.41 5.09
CA GLY A 137 -0.67 9.28 4.61
C GLY A 137 -1.38 10.63 4.46
N VAL A 138 -2.66 10.58 4.12
CA VAL A 138 -3.50 11.79 3.99
C VAL A 138 -3.60 12.48 5.35
N ASP A 139 -3.26 13.79 5.41
CA ASP A 139 -3.32 14.62 6.61
C ASP A 139 -2.66 13.96 7.84
N ASP A 140 -1.48 13.35 7.65
CA ASP A 140 -0.72 12.62 8.67
C ASP A 140 -1.45 11.40 9.26
N ASN A 141 -2.57 11.01 8.70
CA ASN A 141 -3.31 9.82 9.07
C ASN A 141 -2.81 8.60 8.30
N GLY A 142 -1.96 7.84 8.96
CA GLY A 142 -1.38 6.66 8.36
C GLY A 142 0.03 6.88 7.83
N PHE A 143 0.62 5.79 7.44
CA PHE A 143 2.00 5.70 7.03
C PHE A 143 2.11 4.69 5.88
N GLY A 144 2.60 5.16 4.75
CA GLY A 144 2.93 4.33 3.61
C GLY A 144 4.43 4.06 3.55
N LEU A 145 4.80 2.92 3.01
CA LEU A 145 6.18 2.64 2.66
C LEU A 145 6.25 1.89 1.33
N MET A 146 7.33 2.10 0.61
CA MET A 146 7.70 1.27 -0.53
C MET A 146 9.09 0.70 -0.32
N ILE A 147 9.25 -0.56 -0.73
CA ILE A 147 10.54 -1.23 -0.74
C ILE A 147 10.86 -1.57 -2.19
N PHE A 148 11.99 -1.08 -2.65
CA PHE A 148 12.49 -1.32 -3.99
C PHE A 148 13.71 -2.24 -3.91
N PHE A 149 13.56 -3.47 -4.38
CA PHE A 149 14.66 -4.45 -4.46
C PHE A 149 15.38 -4.25 -5.79
N GLN A 150 16.67 -3.99 -5.70
CA GLN A 150 17.50 -3.78 -6.87
C GLN A 150 17.93 -5.12 -7.49
N ASP A 151 17.84 -5.17 -8.80
CA ASP A 151 18.43 -6.25 -9.59
C ASP A 151 19.93 -5.94 -9.74
N MET A 152 20.75 -6.82 -9.20
CA MET A 152 22.22 -6.70 -9.23
C MET A 152 22.84 -7.22 -10.54
N SER A 153 22.05 -7.35 -11.61
CA SER A 153 22.59 -7.74 -12.90
C SER A 153 23.62 -6.71 -13.42
N PRO A 154 24.71 -7.15 -14.07
CA PRO A 154 25.82 -6.26 -14.44
C PRO A 154 25.44 -5.10 -15.37
N ASN A 155 24.29 -5.21 -16.05
CA ASN A 155 23.79 -4.23 -17.02
C ASN A 155 22.67 -3.33 -16.45
N ALA A 156 22.29 -3.49 -15.19
CA ALA A 156 21.24 -2.68 -14.60
C ALA A 156 21.75 -1.25 -14.36
N ARG A 157 21.04 -0.26 -14.89
CA ARG A 157 21.27 1.14 -14.52
C ARG A 157 20.78 1.32 -13.09
N ILE A 158 21.69 1.65 -12.18
CA ILE A 158 21.33 1.94 -10.79
C ILE A 158 20.57 3.26 -10.73
N ILE A 159 19.32 3.20 -10.33
CA ILE A 159 18.50 4.37 -10.04
C ILE A 159 18.92 4.98 -8.70
N ASN A 160 18.97 6.29 -8.60
CA ASN A 160 19.30 6.95 -7.34
C ASN A 160 18.07 7.03 -6.40
N VAL A 161 18.32 7.23 -5.11
CA VAL A 161 17.29 7.26 -4.09
C VAL A 161 16.27 8.39 -4.27
N SER A 162 16.69 9.53 -4.82
CA SER A 162 15.80 10.67 -5.07
C SER A 162 14.78 10.36 -6.17
N GLU A 163 15.20 9.67 -7.22
CA GLU A 163 14.29 9.18 -8.27
C GLU A 163 13.34 8.13 -7.73
N LEU A 164 13.83 7.16 -6.93
CA LEU A 164 12.97 6.16 -6.26
C LEU A 164 11.94 6.84 -5.35
N THR A 165 12.35 7.85 -4.60
CA THR A 165 11.45 8.63 -3.73
C THR A 165 10.38 9.33 -4.56
N SER A 166 10.74 9.90 -5.70
CA SER A 166 9.80 10.58 -6.60
C SER A 166 8.76 9.60 -7.16
N TYR A 167 9.19 8.44 -7.66
CA TYR A 167 8.27 7.41 -8.17
C TYR A 167 7.40 6.79 -7.07
N GLY A 168 7.97 6.58 -5.89
CA GLY A 168 7.22 6.07 -4.74
C GLY A 168 6.16 7.06 -4.25
N SER A 169 6.51 8.35 -4.16
CA SER A 169 5.58 9.44 -3.80
C SER A 169 4.45 9.56 -4.81
N LEU A 170 4.80 9.51 -6.10
CA LEU A 170 3.82 9.50 -7.18
C LEU A 170 2.85 8.32 -7.04
N PHE A 171 3.38 7.11 -6.90
CA PHE A 171 2.56 5.91 -6.73
C PHE A 171 1.63 6.04 -5.52
N HIS A 172 2.16 6.42 -4.35
CA HIS A 172 1.39 6.58 -3.12
C HIS A 172 0.25 7.60 -3.31
N ARG A 173 0.54 8.76 -3.89
CA ARG A 173 -0.45 9.79 -4.23
C ARG A 173 -1.55 9.25 -5.13
N GLU A 174 -1.21 8.50 -6.17
CA GLU A 174 -2.18 7.91 -7.10
C GLU A 174 -3.05 6.84 -6.45
N MET A 175 -2.51 6.07 -5.49
CA MET A 175 -3.31 5.09 -4.73
C MET A 175 -4.38 5.77 -3.89
N ILE A 176 -4.05 6.91 -3.28
CA ILE A 176 -4.99 7.71 -2.47
C ILE A 176 -5.98 8.44 -3.38
N ARG A 177 -5.49 9.19 -4.37
CA ARG A 177 -6.32 10.01 -5.28
C ARG A 177 -7.40 9.20 -5.99
N HIS A 178 -7.08 8.02 -6.49
CA HIS A 178 -8.01 7.15 -7.20
C HIS A 178 -8.74 6.15 -6.30
N LYS A 179 -8.70 6.36 -4.98
CA LYS A 179 -9.39 5.53 -3.97
C LYS A 179 -9.12 4.02 -4.13
N LYS A 180 -7.92 3.66 -4.58
CA LYS A 180 -7.55 2.25 -4.79
C LYS A 180 -7.43 1.50 -3.47
N LEU A 181 -7.07 2.19 -2.38
CA LEU A 181 -7.14 1.65 -1.02
C LEU A 181 -8.60 1.32 -0.63
N ALA A 182 -9.56 2.18 -1.00
CA ALA A 182 -10.98 1.90 -0.75
C ALA A 182 -11.46 0.63 -1.46
N ARG A 183 -11.04 0.42 -2.70
CA ARG A 183 -11.37 -0.78 -3.49
C ARG A 183 -10.78 -2.06 -2.87
N HIS A 184 -9.63 -1.98 -2.21
CA HIS A 184 -9.05 -3.10 -1.47
C HIS A 184 -10.05 -3.66 -0.45
N PHE A 185 -10.74 -2.79 0.29
CA PHE A 185 -11.72 -3.19 1.30
C PHE A 185 -13.09 -3.56 0.72
N LYS A 186 -13.30 -3.39 -0.59
CA LYS A 186 -14.60 -3.66 -1.27
C LYS A 186 -15.77 -2.94 -0.59
N ILE A 187 -15.56 -1.72 -0.11
CA ILE A 187 -16.61 -0.90 0.50
C ILE A 187 -17.57 -0.41 -0.59
N THR A 188 -18.87 -0.62 -0.40
CA THR A 188 -19.89 -0.17 -1.34
C THR A 188 -20.24 1.31 -1.13
N LEU A 189 -20.79 1.97 -2.16
CA LEU A 189 -21.27 3.36 -2.06
C LEU A 189 -22.28 3.55 -0.91
N LYS A 190 -23.20 2.59 -0.71
CA LYS A 190 -24.20 2.62 0.39
C LYS A 190 -23.51 2.53 1.77
N GLN A 191 -22.40 1.81 1.88
CA GLN A 191 -21.61 1.72 3.11
C GLN A 191 -20.78 2.99 3.33
N ILE A 192 -20.23 3.58 2.26
CA ILE A 192 -19.54 4.88 2.32
C ILE A 192 -20.51 5.96 2.79
N GLU A 193 -21.71 6.01 2.24
CA GLU A 193 -22.75 6.95 2.64
C GLU A 193 -23.09 6.83 4.12
N ALA A 194 -23.33 5.61 4.62
CA ALA A 194 -23.62 5.37 6.04
C ALA A 194 -22.46 5.79 6.96
N LEU A 195 -21.22 5.50 6.59
CA LEU A 195 -20.02 5.94 7.32
C LEU A 195 -19.85 7.47 7.27
N SER A 196 -20.15 8.12 6.15
CA SER A 196 -20.09 9.59 6.01
C SER A 196 -21.06 10.29 6.94
N TRP A 197 -22.29 9.78 7.08
CA TRP A 197 -23.24 10.33 8.04
C TRP A 197 -22.84 10.05 9.49
N ALA A 198 -22.32 8.87 9.78
CA ALA A 198 -21.78 8.55 11.10
C ALA A 198 -20.59 9.43 11.48
N SER A 199 -19.72 9.82 10.52
CA SER A 199 -18.62 10.75 10.76
C SER A 199 -19.08 12.16 11.14
N LYS A 200 -20.31 12.55 10.72
CA LYS A 200 -20.97 13.82 11.07
C LYS A 200 -21.78 13.73 12.38
N GLY A 201 -21.67 12.61 13.10
CA GLY A 201 -22.40 12.40 14.36
C GLY A 201 -23.90 12.11 14.19
N ARG A 202 -24.36 11.75 12.97
CA ARG A 202 -25.78 11.44 12.74
C ARG A 202 -26.09 10.00 13.11
N THR A 203 -27.27 9.81 13.71
CA THR A 203 -27.79 8.49 14.13
C THR A 203 -28.27 7.65 12.95
N ALA A 204 -28.40 6.33 13.16
CA ALA A 204 -28.98 5.43 12.18
C ALA A 204 -30.45 5.78 11.90
N ALA A 205 -31.21 6.19 12.92
CA ALA A 205 -32.58 6.64 12.81
C ALA A 205 -32.71 7.87 11.90
N TYR A 206 -31.86 8.89 12.10
CA TYR A 206 -31.85 10.09 11.23
C TYR A 206 -31.58 9.73 9.77
N LEU A 207 -30.65 8.82 9.54
CA LEU A 207 -30.33 8.43 8.14
C LEU A 207 -31.41 7.57 7.52
N ALA A 208 -32.06 6.72 8.32
CA ALA A 208 -33.19 5.90 7.90
C ALA A 208 -34.35 6.75 7.40
N GLU A 209 -34.73 7.78 8.17
CA GLU A 209 -35.73 8.77 7.79
C GLU A 209 -35.36 9.51 6.50
N LYS A 210 -34.11 10.00 6.43
CA LYS A 210 -33.66 10.75 5.25
C LYS A 210 -33.61 9.94 3.95
N LEU A 211 -33.30 8.64 4.04
CA LEU A 211 -33.19 7.73 2.89
C LEU A 211 -34.46 6.92 2.65
N GLU A 212 -35.52 7.11 3.45
CA GLU A 212 -36.79 6.38 3.36
C GLU A 212 -36.61 4.85 3.44
N ILE A 213 -35.70 4.38 4.32
CA ILE A 213 -35.43 2.97 4.56
C ILE A 213 -35.48 2.65 6.06
N SER A 214 -35.48 1.37 6.43
CA SER A 214 -35.51 0.98 7.84
C SER A 214 -34.18 1.30 8.54
N GLU A 215 -34.24 1.66 9.82
CA GLU A 215 -33.06 1.85 10.67
C GLU A 215 -32.17 0.59 10.68
N ARG A 216 -32.79 -0.59 10.73
CA ARG A 216 -32.10 -1.87 10.62
C ARG A 216 -31.25 -1.98 9.35
N SER A 217 -31.71 -1.43 8.22
CA SER A 217 -30.94 -1.41 6.97
C SER A 217 -29.68 -0.57 7.09
N ILE A 218 -29.75 0.56 7.79
CA ILE A 218 -28.58 1.43 8.06
C ILE A 218 -27.60 0.73 9.01
N GLU A 219 -28.11 0.13 10.09
CA GLU A 219 -27.28 -0.64 11.03
C GLU A 219 -26.52 -1.78 10.33
N LEU A 220 -27.21 -2.49 9.43
CA LEU A 220 -26.57 -3.55 8.63
C LEU A 220 -25.46 -3.01 7.72
N ARG A 221 -25.68 -1.87 7.03
CA ARG A 221 -24.63 -1.22 6.22
C ARG A 221 -23.40 -0.86 7.06
N LEU A 222 -23.61 -0.30 8.26
CA LEU A 222 -22.53 0.03 9.19
C LEU A 222 -21.84 -1.22 9.74
N GLN A 223 -22.59 -2.28 10.05
CA GLN A 223 -22.03 -3.55 10.49
C GLN A 223 -21.14 -4.20 9.42
N GLU A 224 -21.60 -4.23 8.17
CA GLU A 224 -20.82 -4.75 7.06
C GLU A 224 -19.56 -3.91 6.79
N ALA A 225 -19.68 -2.57 6.85
CA ALA A 225 -18.53 -1.69 6.71
C ALA A 225 -17.50 -1.95 7.82
N ARG A 226 -17.93 -2.12 9.08
CA ARG A 226 -17.06 -2.49 10.20
C ARG A 226 -16.33 -3.80 9.94
N LYS A 227 -17.03 -4.83 9.45
CA LYS A 227 -16.41 -6.13 9.11
C LYS A 227 -15.33 -5.96 8.05
N LYS A 228 -15.61 -5.23 6.97
CA LYS A 228 -14.69 -5.01 5.86
C LYS A 228 -13.46 -4.20 6.27
N LEU A 229 -13.62 -3.21 7.16
CA LEU A 229 -12.55 -2.39 7.72
C LEU A 229 -11.88 -3.03 8.95
N CYS A 230 -12.23 -4.28 9.30
CA CYS A 230 -11.73 -4.97 10.49
C CYS A 230 -11.84 -4.11 11.77
N SER A 231 -13.00 -3.47 11.97
CA SER A 231 -13.26 -2.52 13.05
C SER A 231 -14.24 -3.07 14.05
N LYS A 232 -14.03 -2.81 15.34
CA LYS A 232 -14.92 -3.24 16.42
C LYS A 232 -16.10 -2.28 16.60
N THR A 233 -15.86 -0.99 16.38
CA THR A 233 -16.86 0.08 16.57
C THR A 233 -17.07 0.86 15.29
N THR A 234 -18.19 1.59 15.19
CA THR A 234 -18.46 2.51 14.08
C THR A 234 -17.45 3.67 14.07
N ALA A 235 -17.06 4.17 15.24
CA ALA A 235 -16.05 5.23 15.36
C ALA A 235 -14.69 4.76 14.81
N GLU A 236 -14.25 3.54 15.13
CA GLU A 236 -13.03 2.95 14.55
C GLU A 236 -13.14 2.77 13.03
N ALA A 237 -14.31 2.35 12.53
CA ALA A 237 -14.54 2.22 11.09
C ALA A 237 -14.49 3.58 10.37
N VAL A 238 -15.07 4.62 10.96
CA VAL A 238 -14.98 6.00 10.46
C VAL A 238 -13.54 6.47 10.43
N TYR A 239 -12.80 6.30 11.52
CA TYR A 239 -11.38 6.66 11.58
C TYR A 239 -10.58 5.98 10.47
N LYS A 240 -10.73 4.65 10.31
CA LYS A 240 -10.05 3.89 9.25
C LYS A 240 -10.48 4.36 7.86
N ALA A 241 -11.77 4.65 7.66
CA ALA A 241 -12.27 5.13 6.38
C ALA A 241 -11.69 6.50 5.98
N LEU A 242 -11.50 7.39 6.95
CA LEU A 242 -10.82 8.68 6.74
C LEU A 242 -9.34 8.46 6.41
N ALA A 243 -8.64 7.68 7.23
CA ALA A 243 -7.21 7.43 7.08
C ALA A 243 -6.84 6.69 5.77
N TYR A 244 -7.74 5.83 5.27
CA TYR A 244 -7.56 5.18 3.95
C TYR A 244 -8.09 6.02 2.77
N GLY A 245 -8.51 7.26 3.01
CA GLY A 245 -9.06 8.11 1.94
C GLY A 245 -10.37 7.59 1.33
N ILE A 246 -11.10 6.71 2.04
CA ILE A 246 -12.42 6.21 1.64
C ILE A 246 -13.45 7.31 1.81
N LEU A 247 -13.37 8.05 2.93
CA LEU A 247 -14.14 9.24 3.21
C LEU A 247 -13.29 10.48 2.96
N PRO A 248 -13.86 11.57 2.42
CA PRO A 248 -13.18 12.85 2.34
C PRO A 248 -13.05 13.45 3.74
N LEU A 249 -11.93 14.15 3.99
CA LEU A 249 -11.68 14.89 5.25
C LEU A 249 -12.37 16.26 5.26
N LYS A 250 -12.78 16.76 4.11
CA LYS A 250 -13.50 18.04 3.94
C LYS A 250 -14.72 17.84 3.06
N ASP A 251 -15.84 18.37 3.49
CA ASP A 251 -16.98 18.76 2.64
C ASP A 251 -16.82 20.20 2.21
#